data_0af4b2f33fbd5602d895edd47f863ba6
#
_entry.id   0af4b2f33fbd5602d895edd47f863ba6
#
_cell.length_a   1.000
_cell.length_b   1.000
_cell.length_c   1.000
_cell.angle_alpha   90.00
_cell.angle_beta   90.00
_cell.angle_gamma   90.00
#
_symmetry.space_group_name_H-M   'P 1'
#
loop_
_entity.id
_entity.type
_entity.pdbx_description
1 polymer ?
#
loop_
_entity_poly.entity_id
_entity_poly.type
_entity_poly.pdbx_seq_one_letter_code
_entity_poly.pdbx_strand_id
1 'polypeptide(L)'
;YVFCFYAIVFVSQTFVTIVKAQQLGVGVAQYIKVSEKTETGDIISIEGGTYKKSNKENDSQVIGVVNLNPAISIKYNANDESVPILESGETLVKVTTKNGDIKVGDLITTSTTSGVGVKSVKSGFTIGVAKEEYKNTNKNEVKAILVQVNPHFSITGNADKSSKIEQSVMDIFSLSAIAAYESPTKAFKHIIAALILLIAIIFGFFTFGRVATYGIEAVGRNPLAKKSIALGMAINVLITIAIVFAGLLLAYLIIVL
;
A
#
# COMPACT_ATOMS: atom_id res chain seq x y z
N TYR A 1 59.18 -37.79 -11.48
CA TYR A 1 58.89 -36.37 -11.14
C TYR A 1 57.60 -35.87 -11.80
N VAL A 2 57.31 -36.24 -13.03
CA VAL A 2 56.07 -35.79 -13.75
C VAL A 2 54.82 -36.40 -13.13
N PHE A 3 54.84 -37.63 -12.65
CA PHE A 3 53.69 -38.28 -11.98
C PHE A 3 53.35 -37.67 -10.63
N CYS A 4 54.30 -37.19 -9.86
CA CYS A 4 54.07 -36.49 -8.59
C CYS A 4 53.45 -35.11 -8.81
N PHE A 5 53.80 -34.42 -9.92
CA PHE A 5 53.25 -33.13 -10.25
C PHE A 5 51.75 -33.21 -10.63
N TYR A 6 51.38 -34.26 -11.41
CA TYR A 6 49.96 -34.52 -11.74
C TYR A 6 49.11 -34.93 -10.53
N ALA A 7 49.69 -35.70 -9.60
CA ALA A 7 48.98 -36.06 -8.38
C ALA A 7 48.69 -34.85 -7.46
N ILE A 8 49.61 -33.89 -7.37
CA ILE A 8 49.46 -32.65 -6.60
C ILE A 8 48.40 -31.73 -7.22
N VAL A 9 48.36 -31.61 -8.55
CA VAL A 9 47.38 -30.81 -9.29
C VAL A 9 45.96 -31.43 -9.16
N PHE A 10 45.88 -32.77 -9.16
CA PHE A 10 44.59 -33.49 -9.01
C PHE A 10 44.01 -33.38 -7.57
N VAL A 11 44.86 -33.38 -6.55
CA VAL A 11 44.43 -33.18 -5.14
C VAL A 11 44.00 -31.74 -4.85
N SER A 12 44.58 -30.75 -5.58
CA SER A 12 44.19 -29.35 -5.39
C SER A 12 42.80 -29.00 -5.99
N GLN A 13 42.24 -29.83 -6.88
CA GLN A 13 40.93 -29.60 -7.50
C GLN A 13 39.76 -30.17 -6.70
N THR A 14 39.98 -30.97 -5.64
CA THR A 14 38.90 -31.63 -4.90
C THR A 14 38.44 -30.89 -3.64
N PHE A 15 38.99 -29.72 -3.31
CA PHE A 15 38.60 -28.91 -2.17
C PHE A 15 37.98 -27.54 -2.55
N VAL A 16 37.12 -27.50 -3.56
CA VAL A 16 36.15 -26.40 -3.64
C VAL A 16 34.93 -26.81 -2.82
N THR A 17 35.06 -26.74 -1.51
CA THR A 17 33.87 -26.66 -0.65
C THR A 17 33.16 -25.37 -1.02
N ILE A 18 32.00 -25.50 -1.69
CA ILE A 18 31.06 -24.41 -1.84
C ILE A 18 30.59 -24.09 -0.40
N VAL A 19 31.25 -23.15 0.23
CA VAL A 19 30.73 -22.50 1.44
C VAL A 19 29.47 -21.76 0.96
N LYS A 20 28.31 -22.38 1.13
CA LYS A 20 27.07 -21.63 1.10
C LYS A 20 27.18 -20.63 2.22
N ALA A 21 27.51 -19.38 1.89
CA ALA A 21 27.35 -18.27 2.81
C ALA A 21 25.90 -18.34 3.33
N GLN A 22 25.74 -18.69 4.60
CA GLN A 22 24.45 -18.55 5.24
C GLN A 22 24.12 -17.06 5.19
N GLN A 23 23.14 -16.70 4.41
CA GLN A 23 22.66 -15.34 4.36
C GLN A 23 22.00 -15.07 5.70
N LEU A 24 22.78 -14.54 6.66
CA LEU A 24 22.24 -14.05 7.92
C LEU A 24 21.31 -12.87 7.56
N GLY A 25 20.05 -12.99 7.91
CA GLY A 25 19.14 -11.86 7.82
C GLY A 25 19.63 -10.72 8.72
N VAL A 26 19.79 -9.54 8.14
CA VAL A 26 20.17 -8.32 8.90
C VAL A 26 18.90 -7.71 9.47
N GLY A 27 18.75 -7.75 10.79
CA GLY A 27 17.58 -7.18 11.47
C GLY A 27 17.36 -7.78 12.85
N VAL A 28 16.36 -7.28 13.53
CA VAL A 28 15.96 -7.74 14.88
C VAL A 28 14.69 -8.57 14.75
N ALA A 29 14.74 -9.80 15.24
CA ALA A 29 13.60 -10.70 15.29
C ALA A 29 13.05 -10.82 16.71
N GLN A 30 11.74 -10.90 16.85
CA GLN A 30 11.05 -11.20 18.09
C GLN A 30 10.55 -12.65 18.07
N TYR A 31 10.72 -13.37 19.18
CA TYR A 31 10.17 -14.71 19.30
C TYR A 31 8.68 -14.67 19.61
N ILE A 32 7.87 -15.22 18.70
CA ILE A 32 6.41 -15.26 18.79
C ILE A 32 5.92 -16.68 18.64
N LYS A 33 4.93 -17.08 19.45
CA LYS A 33 4.29 -18.39 19.33
C LYS A 33 3.32 -18.39 18.15
N VAL A 34 3.62 -19.19 17.15
CA VAL A 34 2.78 -19.37 15.94
C VAL A 34 2.02 -20.69 16.07
N SER A 35 0.74 -20.70 15.69
CA SER A 35 -0.14 -21.88 15.82
C SER A 35 0.15 -22.97 14.79
N GLU A 36 0.99 -22.72 13.81
CA GLU A 36 1.31 -23.61 12.71
C GLU A 36 2.82 -23.87 12.61
N LYS A 37 3.20 -24.99 11.99
CA LYS A 37 4.60 -25.24 11.64
C LYS A 37 5.07 -24.24 10.58
N THR A 38 6.12 -23.52 10.89
CA THR A 38 6.68 -22.48 10.04
C THR A 38 8.08 -22.81 9.59
N GLU A 39 8.49 -22.22 8.47
CA GLU A 39 9.83 -22.31 7.90
C GLU A 39 10.35 -20.90 7.60
N THR A 40 11.67 -20.76 7.43
CA THR A 40 12.26 -19.48 7.01
C THR A 40 11.63 -18.99 5.72
N GLY A 41 11.23 -17.72 5.71
CA GLY A 41 10.57 -17.07 4.57
C GLY A 41 9.05 -17.09 4.60
N ASP A 42 8.42 -17.77 5.57
CA ASP A 42 6.96 -17.74 5.73
C ASP A 42 6.52 -16.38 6.30
N ILE A 43 5.48 -15.82 5.68
CA ILE A 43 4.91 -14.54 6.09
C ILE A 43 3.85 -14.78 7.15
N ILE A 44 3.93 -14.02 8.25
CA ILE A 44 3.05 -14.18 9.42
C ILE A 44 2.13 -12.98 9.57
N SER A 45 0.88 -13.25 9.91
CA SER A 45 -0.15 -12.27 10.26
C SER A 45 -0.86 -12.64 11.56
N ILE A 46 -1.60 -11.68 12.12
CA ILE A 46 -2.49 -11.89 13.28
C ILE A 46 -3.91 -12.09 12.76
N GLU A 47 -4.57 -13.16 13.13
CA GLU A 47 -5.99 -13.33 12.87
C GLU A 47 -6.69 -13.83 14.14
N GLY A 48 -7.68 -13.06 14.61
CA GLY A 48 -8.42 -13.39 15.84
C GLY A 48 -7.54 -13.47 17.10
N GLY A 49 -6.46 -12.68 17.17
CA GLY A 49 -5.51 -12.70 18.28
C GLY A 49 -4.50 -13.86 18.24
N THR A 50 -4.49 -14.65 17.16
CA THR A 50 -3.57 -15.78 16.98
C THR A 50 -2.63 -15.52 15.82
N TYR A 51 -1.36 -15.83 16.00
CA TYR A 51 -0.33 -15.71 14.97
C TYR A 51 -0.33 -16.94 14.07
N LYS A 52 -0.47 -16.72 12.76
CA LYS A 52 -0.49 -17.77 11.74
C LYS A 52 0.09 -17.29 10.41
N LYS A 53 0.31 -18.20 9.48
CA LYS A 53 0.73 -17.84 8.13
C LYS A 53 -0.35 -17.00 7.44
N SER A 54 0.06 -15.88 6.85
CA SER A 54 -0.87 -15.06 6.07
C SER A 54 -1.40 -15.85 4.87
N ASN A 55 -2.71 -15.80 4.66
CA ASN A 55 -3.43 -16.46 3.57
C ASN A 55 -4.41 -15.52 2.85
N LYS A 56 -4.28 -14.21 3.09
CA LYS A 56 -5.11 -13.16 2.47
C LYS A 56 -4.23 -12.28 1.59
N GLU A 57 -4.76 -11.86 0.45
CA GLU A 57 -4.10 -10.87 -0.40
C GLU A 57 -4.17 -9.48 0.27
N ASN A 58 -3.05 -8.74 0.25
CA ASN A 58 -2.92 -7.42 0.88
C ASN A 58 -3.36 -7.41 2.37
N ASP A 59 -2.93 -8.41 3.13
CA ASP A 59 -3.31 -8.59 4.52
C ASP A 59 -2.84 -7.41 5.38
N SER A 60 -3.78 -6.65 5.93
CA SER A 60 -3.50 -5.50 6.80
C SER A 60 -2.98 -5.90 8.18
N GLN A 61 -3.07 -7.17 8.54
CA GLN A 61 -2.64 -7.71 9.82
C GLN A 61 -1.28 -8.44 9.75
N VAL A 62 -0.55 -8.26 8.64
CA VAL A 62 0.81 -8.81 8.48
C VAL A 62 1.76 -8.17 9.48
N ILE A 63 2.58 -9.01 10.15
CA ILE A 63 3.52 -8.56 11.17
C ILE A 63 4.95 -8.61 10.64
N GLY A 64 5.31 -9.69 9.95
CA GLY A 64 6.68 -9.92 9.52
C GLY A 64 6.89 -11.28 8.88
N VAL A 65 8.13 -11.69 8.82
CA VAL A 65 8.59 -12.89 8.14
C VAL A 65 9.39 -13.78 9.11
N VAL A 66 9.16 -15.08 9.06
CA VAL A 66 9.94 -16.04 9.84
C VAL A 66 11.38 -16.08 9.35
N ASN A 67 12.31 -15.84 10.26
CA ASN A 67 13.73 -16.03 10.03
C ASN A 67 14.33 -16.88 11.16
N LEU A 68 14.56 -18.15 10.91
CA LEU A 68 15.06 -19.09 11.94
C LEU A 68 16.51 -18.81 12.36
N ASN A 69 17.27 -18.02 11.59
CA ASN A 69 18.65 -17.64 11.88
C ASN A 69 18.84 -16.11 11.84
N PRO A 70 18.15 -15.34 12.70
CA PRO A 70 18.30 -13.89 12.73
C PRO A 70 19.65 -13.48 13.31
N ALA A 71 20.19 -12.34 12.88
CA ALA A 71 21.44 -11.78 13.45
C ALA A 71 21.24 -11.37 14.91
N ILE A 72 20.09 -10.79 15.25
CA ILE A 72 19.69 -10.42 16.60
C ILE A 72 18.28 -10.92 16.84
N SER A 73 18.06 -11.54 17.99
CA SER A 73 16.73 -12.00 18.39
C SER A 73 16.43 -11.66 19.85
N ILE A 74 15.19 -11.26 20.10
CA ILE A 74 14.68 -10.98 21.45
C ILE A 74 13.72 -12.10 21.82
N LYS A 75 14.06 -12.84 22.89
CA LYS A 75 13.23 -13.91 23.42
C LYS A 75 12.79 -13.58 24.83
N TYR A 76 11.48 -13.58 25.06
CA TYR A 76 10.93 -13.23 26.37
C TYR A 76 10.99 -14.40 27.36
N ASN A 77 10.72 -15.65 26.90
CA ASN A 77 10.78 -16.87 27.73
C ASN A 77 11.65 -17.95 27.09
N ALA A 78 12.53 -18.58 27.87
CA ALA A 78 13.47 -19.58 27.37
C ALA A 78 12.82 -20.91 26.93
N ASN A 79 11.62 -21.23 27.44
CA ASN A 79 10.98 -22.55 27.29
C ASN A 79 9.77 -22.56 26.32
N ASP A 80 9.59 -21.54 25.49
CA ASP A 80 8.42 -21.42 24.62
C ASP A 80 8.71 -21.98 23.22
N GLU A 81 7.76 -22.72 22.64
CA GLU A 81 7.74 -23.14 21.22
C GLU A 81 7.49 -21.93 20.31
N SER A 82 8.29 -20.88 20.48
CA SER A 82 8.18 -19.65 19.69
C SER A 82 9.20 -19.64 18.57
N VAL A 83 8.86 -19.01 17.45
CA VAL A 83 9.73 -18.85 16.30
C VAL A 83 10.12 -17.38 16.13
N PRO A 84 11.34 -17.08 15.66
CA PRO A 84 11.77 -15.72 15.46
C PRO A 84 11.11 -15.11 14.20
N ILE A 85 10.38 -14.01 14.39
CA ILE A 85 9.73 -13.25 13.34
C ILE A 85 10.46 -11.93 13.18
N LEU A 86 10.91 -11.64 11.97
CA LEU A 86 11.58 -10.39 11.59
C LEU A 86 10.52 -9.37 11.15
N GLU A 87 10.38 -8.30 11.92
CA GLU A 87 9.46 -7.20 11.60
C GLU A 87 10.13 -6.12 10.75
N SER A 88 11.45 -5.96 10.87
CA SER A 88 12.23 -5.01 10.10
C SER A 88 13.64 -5.52 9.85
N GLY A 89 14.10 -5.43 8.60
CA GLY A 89 15.44 -5.86 8.20
C GLY A 89 15.43 -6.65 6.90
N GLU A 90 16.55 -7.29 6.54
CA GLU A 90 16.66 -8.09 5.32
C GLU A 90 16.58 -9.58 5.63
N THR A 91 15.71 -10.29 4.92
CA THR A 91 15.61 -11.75 5.03
C THR A 91 15.08 -12.38 3.75
N LEU A 92 15.21 -13.70 3.65
CA LEU A 92 14.57 -14.48 2.60
C LEU A 92 13.06 -14.53 2.84
N VAL A 93 12.28 -14.27 1.79
CA VAL A 93 10.81 -14.34 1.78
C VAL A 93 10.37 -15.29 0.67
N LYS A 94 9.49 -16.22 0.98
CA LYS A 94 8.87 -17.11 0.00
C LYS A 94 7.93 -16.32 -0.88
N VAL A 95 8.14 -16.37 -2.20
CA VAL A 95 7.32 -15.63 -3.18
C VAL A 95 6.98 -16.48 -4.38
N THR A 96 5.92 -16.07 -5.11
CA THR A 96 5.55 -16.61 -6.42
C THR A 96 5.40 -15.50 -7.45
N THR A 97 5.45 -15.86 -8.75
CA THR A 97 5.25 -14.93 -9.87
C THR A 97 3.78 -14.84 -10.31
N LYS A 98 2.83 -15.16 -9.42
CA LYS A 98 1.40 -15.20 -9.72
C LYS A 98 0.86 -13.85 -10.24
N ASN A 99 1.37 -12.73 -9.68
CA ASN A 99 1.02 -11.36 -10.08
C ASN A 99 2.04 -10.75 -11.06
N GLY A 100 2.87 -11.58 -11.70
CA GLY A 100 3.91 -11.18 -12.65
C GLY A 100 5.32 -11.35 -12.10
N ASP A 101 6.30 -11.12 -12.98
CA ASP A 101 7.72 -11.18 -12.65
C ASP A 101 8.08 -10.16 -11.57
N ILE A 102 8.91 -10.57 -10.63
CA ILE A 102 9.42 -9.72 -9.56
C ILE A 102 10.77 -9.15 -10.00
N LYS A 103 10.93 -7.84 -9.93
CA LYS A 103 12.18 -7.11 -10.20
C LYS A 103 12.73 -6.55 -8.91
N VAL A 104 14.03 -6.24 -8.88
CA VAL A 104 14.61 -5.47 -7.78
C VAL A 104 13.91 -4.13 -7.63
N GLY A 105 13.49 -3.80 -6.41
CA GLY A 105 12.71 -2.60 -6.11
C GLY A 105 11.18 -2.78 -6.14
N ASP A 106 10.68 -3.93 -6.61
CA ASP A 106 9.24 -4.21 -6.56
C ASP A 106 8.76 -4.42 -5.12
N LEU A 107 7.56 -3.91 -4.84
CA LEU A 107 6.89 -4.13 -3.57
C LEU A 107 6.31 -5.56 -3.52
N ILE A 108 6.53 -6.22 -2.39
CA ILE A 108 6.00 -7.57 -2.10
C ILE A 108 4.85 -7.45 -1.12
N THR A 109 3.75 -8.14 -1.41
CA THR A 109 2.57 -8.24 -0.54
C THR A 109 2.24 -9.70 -0.25
N THR A 110 1.31 -9.93 0.65
CA THR A 110 0.77 -11.26 0.97
C THR A 110 -0.11 -11.79 -0.18
N SER A 111 -0.25 -13.10 -0.25
CA SER A 111 -1.07 -13.78 -1.25
C SER A 111 -2.11 -14.70 -0.60
N THR A 112 -2.98 -15.27 -1.42
CA THR A 112 -3.91 -16.33 -0.98
C THR A 112 -3.22 -17.67 -0.71
N THR A 113 -1.94 -17.82 -1.07
CA THR A 113 -1.14 -19.00 -0.74
C THR A 113 -0.52 -18.80 0.64
N SER A 114 -0.76 -19.73 1.56
CA SER A 114 -0.35 -19.62 2.97
C SER A 114 1.15 -19.36 3.12
N GLY A 115 1.51 -18.27 3.79
CA GLY A 115 2.88 -17.88 4.10
C GLY A 115 3.69 -17.36 2.90
N VAL A 116 3.10 -17.20 1.71
CA VAL A 116 3.80 -16.87 0.47
C VAL A 116 3.40 -15.48 -0.02
N GLY A 117 4.39 -14.69 -0.44
CA GLY A 117 4.20 -13.37 -1.01
C GLY A 117 4.10 -13.39 -2.54
N VAL A 118 3.62 -12.27 -3.06
CA VAL A 118 3.54 -11.97 -4.49
C VAL A 118 3.92 -10.50 -4.73
N LYS A 119 4.22 -10.16 -5.99
CA LYS A 119 4.38 -8.76 -6.38
C LYS A 119 3.09 -7.98 -6.09
N SER A 120 3.22 -6.83 -5.44
CA SER A 120 2.11 -5.92 -5.22
C SER A 120 1.77 -5.20 -6.52
N VAL A 121 0.53 -5.36 -6.99
CA VAL A 121 0.00 -4.70 -8.19
C VAL A 121 -1.09 -3.68 -7.87
N LYS A 122 -1.51 -3.63 -6.61
CA LYS A 122 -2.53 -2.71 -6.08
C LYS A 122 -2.02 -2.03 -4.82
N SER A 123 -2.52 -0.84 -4.55
CA SER A 123 -2.27 -0.17 -3.26
C SER A 123 -2.84 -1.01 -2.11
N GLY A 124 -2.06 -1.16 -1.04
CA GLY A 124 -2.40 -2.01 0.08
C GLY A 124 -1.22 -2.23 1.03
N PHE A 125 -1.40 -3.14 1.98
CA PHE A 125 -0.30 -3.52 2.88
C PHE A 125 0.73 -4.35 2.14
N THR A 126 1.98 -3.96 2.28
CA THR A 126 3.15 -4.64 1.71
C THR A 126 4.06 -5.12 2.82
N ILE A 127 4.80 -6.19 2.55
CA ILE A 127 5.77 -6.77 3.47
C ILE A 127 7.10 -6.03 3.38
N GLY A 128 7.42 -5.51 2.18
CA GLY A 128 8.68 -4.85 1.95
C GLY A 128 9.04 -4.77 0.47
N VAL A 129 10.33 -4.57 0.20
CA VAL A 129 10.89 -4.34 -1.14
C VAL A 129 11.81 -5.47 -1.55
N ALA A 130 11.60 -6.04 -2.74
CA ALA A 130 12.45 -7.08 -3.29
C ALA A 130 13.88 -6.56 -3.57
N LYS A 131 14.89 -7.29 -3.12
CA LYS A 131 16.31 -7.02 -3.38
C LYS A 131 16.87 -7.95 -4.46
N GLU A 132 16.12 -8.98 -4.84
CA GLU A 132 16.45 -9.93 -5.88
C GLU A 132 15.33 -10.02 -6.90
N GLU A 133 15.69 -10.33 -8.16
CA GLU A 133 14.69 -10.60 -9.18
C GLU A 133 14.27 -12.07 -9.17
N TYR A 134 13.00 -12.29 -9.49
CA TYR A 134 12.47 -13.63 -9.72
C TYR A 134 11.52 -13.64 -10.90
N LYS A 135 11.89 -14.46 -11.90
CA LYS A 135 11.10 -14.72 -13.11
C LYS A 135 10.88 -16.22 -13.21
N ASN A 136 9.65 -16.62 -13.43
CA ASN A 136 9.33 -18.02 -13.66
C ASN A 136 8.09 -18.15 -14.55
N THR A 137 8.17 -19.08 -15.50
CA THR A 137 7.03 -19.45 -16.35
C THR A 137 5.93 -20.14 -15.56
N ASN A 138 6.32 -20.97 -14.56
CA ASN A 138 5.39 -21.59 -13.62
C ASN A 138 5.05 -20.62 -12.50
N LYS A 139 3.90 -19.97 -12.61
CA LYS A 139 3.44 -18.92 -11.68
C LYS A 139 3.17 -19.41 -10.25
N ASN A 140 3.02 -20.71 -10.05
CA ASN A 140 2.76 -21.29 -8.72
C ASN A 140 4.03 -21.80 -8.03
N GLU A 141 5.16 -21.77 -8.69
CA GLU A 141 6.43 -22.17 -8.08
C GLU A 141 6.87 -21.17 -7.03
N VAL A 142 7.16 -21.68 -5.84
CA VAL A 142 7.60 -20.90 -4.69
C VAL A 142 9.13 -20.86 -4.67
N LYS A 143 9.68 -19.66 -4.61
CA LYS A 143 11.11 -19.42 -4.41
C LYS A 143 11.32 -18.43 -3.27
N ALA A 144 12.35 -18.66 -2.47
CA ALA A 144 12.79 -17.68 -1.49
C ALA A 144 13.71 -16.66 -2.17
N ILE A 145 13.40 -15.37 -2.02
CA ILE A 145 14.21 -14.24 -2.50
C ILE A 145 14.53 -13.30 -1.36
N LEU A 146 15.60 -12.53 -1.49
CA LEU A 146 15.96 -11.52 -0.52
C LEU A 146 15.01 -10.32 -0.59
N VAL A 147 14.43 -9.95 0.55
CA VAL A 147 13.50 -8.84 0.68
C VAL A 147 13.90 -7.97 1.86
N GLN A 148 13.88 -6.66 1.68
CA GLN A 148 13.92 -5.68 2.77
C GLN A 148 12.54 -5.64 3.40
N VAL A 149 12.37 -6.32 4.52
CA VAL A 149 11.12 -6.42 5.26
C VAL A 149 10.89 -5.13 6.05
N ASN A 150 9.72 -4.57 5.89
CA ASN A 150 9.18 -3.44 6.62
C ASN A 150 7.67 -3.37 6.32
N PRO A 151 6.81 -4.09 7.05
CA PRO A 151 5.39 -4.11 6.79
C PRO A 151 4.77 -2.71 6.94
N HIS A 152 4.18 -2.21 5.86
CA HIS A 152 3.54 -0.91 5.86
C HIS A 152 2.51 -0.81 4.72
N PHE A 153 1.65 0.18 4.79
CA PHE A 153 0.75 0.49 3.68
C PHE A 153 1.52 1.23 2.59
N SER A 154 1.42 0.73 1.35
CA SER A 154 2.06 1.33 0.18
C SER A 154 1.04 1.66 -0.90
N ILE A 155 1.24 2.78 -1.58
CA ILE A 155 0.48 3.14 -2.77
C ILE A 155 1.27 2.65 -3.98
N THR A 156 0.72 1.68 -4.69
CA THR A 156 1.34 1.14 -5.90
C THR A 156 0.77 1.86 -7.12
N GLY A 157 1.53 2.79 -7.68
CA GLY A 157 1.16 3.49 -8.91
C GLY A 157 1.40 2.61 -10.14
N ASN A 158 0.58 1.58 -10.39
CA ASN A 158 0.65 0.85 -11.65
C ASN A 158 0.03 1.66 -12.79
N ALA A 159 0.89 1.96 -13.77
CA ALA A 159 0.61 2.82 -14.91
C ALA A 159 -0.19 2.15 -16.04
N ASP A 160 -1.09 1.23 -15.76
CA ASP A 160 -2.04 0.76 -16.77
C ASP A 160 -3.19 1.75 -16.91
N LYS A 161 -3.25 2.35 -18.11
CA LYS A 161 -3.98 3.59 -18.40
C LYS A 161 -5.51 3.52 -18.33
N SER A 162 -6.11 2.36 -18.12
CA SER A 162 -7.59 2.22 -18.17
C SER A 162 -8.29 2.17 -16.80
N SER A 163 -7.56 1.96 -15.70
CA SER A 163 -8.15 1.88 -14.35
C SER A 163 -7.76 3.03 -13.41
N LYS A 164 -7.12 4.08 -13.95
CA LYS A 164 -6.51 5.16 -13.12
C LYS A 164 -7.49 5.92 -12.24
N ILE A 165 -8.72 6.13 -12.69
CA ILE A 165 -9.71 6.94 -11.94
C ILE A 165 -10.29 6.11 -10.80
N GLU A 166 -10.67 4.85 -11.03
CA GLU A 166 -11.23 3.99 -9.99
C GLU A 166 -10.19 3.64 -8.92
N GLN A 167 -8.95 3.34 -9.32
CA GLN A 167 -7.86 3.10 -8.39
C GLN A 167 -7.49 4.35 -7.58
N SER A 168 -7.44 5.53 -8.22
CA SER A 168 -7.16 6.78 -7.52
C SER A 168 -8.24 7.13 -6.50
N VAL A 169 -9.51 6.87 -6.80
CA VAL A 169 -10.62 7.06 -5.86
C VAL A 169 -10.52 6.07 -4.69
N MET A 170 -10.24 4.78 -4.96
CA MET A 170 -10.03 3.77 -3.92
C MET A 170 -8.80 4.07 -3.05
N ASP A 171 -7.71 4.55 -3.65
CA ASP A 171 -6.51 4.96 -2.93
C ASP A 171 -6.78 6.15 -2.00
N ILE A 172 -7.56 7.14 -2.45
CA ILE A 172 -7.99 8.27 -1.60
C ILE A 172 -8.85 7.78 -0.44
N PHE A 173 -9.79 6.85 -0.68
CA PHE A 173 -10.61 6.28 0.38
C PHE A 173 -9.79 5.46 1.38
N SER A 174 -8.85 4.64 0.92
CA SER A 174 -7.99 3.84 1.80
C SER A 174 -7.04 4.72 2.62
N LEU A 175 -6.45 5.76 2.01
CA LEU A 175 -5.64 6.75 2.73
C LEU A 175 -6.43 7.51 3.78
N SER A 176 -7.67 7.92 3.46
CA SER A 176 -8.54 8.59 4.43
C SER A 176 -8.95 7.67 5.57
N ALA A 177 -9.16 6.37 5.32
CA ALA A 177 -9.44 5.39 6.36
C ALA A 177 -8.23 5.17 7.30
N ILE A 178 -7.00 5.12 6.75
CA ILE A 178 -5.77 5.00 7.55
C ILE A 178 -5.51 6.26 8.37
N ALA A 179 -5.67 7.44 7.75
CA ALA A 179 -5.54 8.72 8.44
C ALA A 179 -6.58 8.85 9.58
N ALA A 180 -7.78 8.28 9.41
CA ALA A 180 -8.80 8.20 10.44
C ALA A 180 -8.38 7.33 11.62
N TYR A 181 -7.59 6.28 11.38
CA TYR A 181 -7.10 5.38 12.42
C TYR A 181 -5.96 6.03 13.24
N GLU A 182 -5.02 6.70 12.56
CA GLU A 182 -3.88 7.37 13.23
C GLU A 182 -4.28 8.66 13.97
N SER A 183 -5.21 9.43 13.43
CA SER A 183 -5.66 10.69 14.02
C SER A 183 -7.14 10.95 13.73
N PRO A 184 -8.06 10.36 14.52
CA PRO A 184 -9.50 10.44 14.30
C PRO A 184 -10.02 11.87 14.18
N THR A 185 -9.47 12.80 14.98
CA THR A 185 -9.86 14.22 14.99
C THR A 185 -9.49 14.92 13.68
N LYS A 186 -8.31 14.65 13.11
CA LYS A 186 -7.90 15.22 11.81
C LYS A 186 -8.74 14.68 10.67
N ALA A 187 -8.97 13.37 10.62
CA ALA A 187 -9.82 12.76 9.62
C ALA A 187 -11.24 13.30 9.66
N PHE A 188 -11.83 13.47 10.86
CA PHE A 188 -13.14 14.03 11.04
C PHE A 188 -13.25 15.46 10.52
N LYS A 189 -12.25 16.33 10.79
CA LYS A 189 -12.17 17.69 10.24
C LYS A 189 -12.19 17.69 8.71
N HIS A 190 -11.42 16.82 8.05
CA HIS A 190 -11.39 16.73 6.59
C HIS A 190 -12.71 16.26 6.00
N ILE A 191 -13.39 15.30 6.65
CA ILE A 191 -14.70 14.81 6.21
C ILE A 191 -15.74 15.95 6.31
N ILE A 192 -15.78 16.68 7.42
CA ILE A 192 -16.70 17.80 7.58
C ILE A 192 -16.40 18.92 6.58
N ALA A 193 -15.14 19.26 6.36
CA ALA A 193 -14.75 20.25 5.39
C ALA A 193 -15.18 19.87 3.95
N ALA A 194 -15.00 18.61 3.57
CA ALA A 194 -15.44 18.09 2.28
C ALA A 194 -16.96 18.12 2.13
N LEU A 195 -17.70 17.79 3.18
CA LEU A 195 -19.16 17.84 3.20
C LEU A 195 -19.68 19.28 3.03
N ILE A 196 -19.09 20.24 3.73
CA ILE A 196 -19.46 21.65 3.63
C ILE A 196 -19.19 22.18 2.22
N LEU A 197 -18.03 21.83 1.62
CA LEU A 197 -17.70 22.21 0.27
C LEU A 197 -18.68 21.61 -0.75
N LEU A 198 -19.03 20.33 -0.59
CA LEU A 198 -20.02 19.66 -1.44
C LEU A 198 -21.39 20.36 -1.37
N ILE A 199 -21.85 20.68 -0.16
CA ILE A 199 -23.10 21.40 0.05
C ILE A 199 -23.04 22.78 -0.62
N ALA A 200 -21.96 23.54 -0.44
CA ALA A 200 -21.79 24.86 -1.06
C ALA A 200 -21.84 24.80 -2.59
N ILE A 201 -21.21 23.79 -3.20
CA ILE A 201 -21.25 23.56 -4.64
C ILE A 201 -22.66 23.22 -5.11
N ILE A 202 -23.36 22.31 -4.42
CA ILE A 202 -24.73 21.92 -4.76
C ILE A 202 -25.66 23.14 -4.69
N PHE A 203 -25.60 23.94 -3.62
CA PHE A 203 -26.37 25.17 -3.50
C PHE A 203 -26.04 26.17 -4.60
N GLY A 204 -24.76 26.32 -4.95
CA GLY A 204 -24.31 27.16 -6.04
C GLY A 204 -24.93 26.73 -7.38
N PHE A 205 -24.89 25.44 -7.70
CA PHE A 205 -25.49 24.90 -8.94
C PHE A 205 -27.01 25.08 -8.97
N PHE A 206 -27.73 24.82 -7.90
CA PHE A 206 -29.18 25.01 -7.84
C PHE A 206 -29.57 26.48 -8.01
N THR A 207 -28.85 27.41 -7.39
CA THR A 207 -29.10 28.83 -7.49
C THR A 207 -28.83 29.34 -8.91
N PHE A 208 -27.69 28.98 -9.47
CA PHE A 208 -27.33 29.36 -10.85
C PHE A 208 -28.30 28.79 -11.89
N GLY A 209 -28.65 27.49 -11.78
CA GLY A 209 -29.57 26.85 -12.75
C GLY A 209 -30.93 27.53 -12.82
N ARG A 210 -31.53 27.85 -11.66
CA ARG A 210 -32.80 28.59 -11.61
C ARG A 210 -32.69 29.95 -12.28
N VAL A 211 -31.67 30.71 -11.93
CA VAL A 211 -31.50 32.08 -12.46
C VAL A 211 -31.23 32.08 -13.96
N ALA A 212 -30.42 31.14 -14.45
CA ALA A 212 -30.13 31.01 -15.85
C ALA A 212 -31.41 30.71 -16.66
N THR A 213 -32.22 29.75 -16.20
CA THR A 213 -33.48 29.36 -16.86
C THR A 213 -34.48 30.54 -16.92
N TYR A 214 -34.77 31.17 -15.76
CA TYR A 214 -35.70 32.30 -15.71
C TYR A 214 -35.16 33.52 -16.43
N GLY A 215 -33.86 33.76 -16.45
CA GLY A 215 -33.25 34.86 -17.20
C GLY A 215 -33.40 34.71 -18.71
N ILE A 216 -33.16 33.51 -19.24
CA ILE A 216 -33.33 33.22 -20.66
C ILE A 216 -34.81 33.39 -21.08
N GLU A 217 -35.73 32.87 -20.27
CA GLU A 217 -37.17 32.99 -20.51
C GLU A 217 -37.60 34.47 -20.47
N ALA A 218 -37.13 35.25 -19.52
CA ALA A 218 -37.46 36.67 -19.41
C ALA A 218 -36.95 37.49 -20.62
N VAL A 219 -35.75 37.20 -21.11
CA VAL A 219 -35.24 37.82 -22.35
C VAL A 219 -36.08 37.46 -23.58
N GLY A 220 -36.55 36.19 -23.63
CA GLY A 220 -37.45 35.76 -24.73
C GLY A 220 -38.78 36.47 -24.70
N ARG A 221 -39.36 36.77 -23.51
CA ARG A 221 -40.62 37.49 -23.34
C ARG A 221 -40.51 39.00 -23.59
N ASN A 222 -39.38 39.61 -23.21
CA ASN A 222 -39.17 41.05 -23.34
C ASN A 222 -37.76 41.37 -23.84
N PRO A 223 -37.54 41.38 -25.19
CA PRO A 223 -36.24 41.67 -25.78
C PRO A 223 -35.71 43.08 -25.51
N LEU A 224 -36.61 44.06 -25.29
CA LEU A 224 -36.24 45.46 -25.00
C LEU A 224 -35.56 45.59 -23.62
N ALA A 225 -35.91 44.72 -22.66
CA ALA A 225 -35.33 44.70 -21.32
C ALA A 225 -34.02 43.87 -21.20
N LYS A 226 -33.47 43.40 -22.33
CA LYS A 226 -32.30 42.48 -22.36
C LYS A 226 -31.12 42.93 -21.47
N LYS A 227 -30.80 44.23 -21.47
CA LYS A 227 -29.69 44.77 -20.67
C LYS A 227 -29.96 44.64 -19.18
N SER A 228 -31.14 44.98 -18.73
CA SER A 228 -31.52 44.89 -17.28
C SER A 228 -31.58 43.43 -16.80
N ILE A 229 -32.11 42.54 -17.64
CA ILE A 229 -32.18 41.09 -17.34
C ILE A 229 -30.77 40.50 -17.29
N ALA A 230 -29.89 40.85 -18.24
CA ALA A 230 -28.52 40.40 -18.27
C ALA A 230 -27.73 40.88 -17.04
N LEU A 231 -27.95 42.13 -16.63
CA LEU A 231 -27.34 42.66 -15.39
C LEU A 231 -27.82 41.87 -14.15
N GLY A 232 -29.10 41.59 -14.04
CA GLY A 232 -29.68 40.77 -12.97
C GLY A 232 -29.09 39.36 -12.94
N MET A 233 -28.91 38.73 -14.10
CA MET A 233 -28.23 37.42 -14.18
C MET A 233 -26.76 37.50 -13.74
N ALA A 234 -26.02 38.54 -14.17
CA ALA A 234 -24.64 38.74 -13.77
C ALA A 234 -24.46 38.90 -12.25
N ILE A 235 -25.37 39.66 -11.61
CA ILE A 235 -25.38 39.81 -10.14
C ILE A 235 -25.59 38.46 -9.46
N ASN A 236 -26.50 37.63 -9.98
CA ASN A 236 -26.76 36.30 -9.38
C ASN A 236 -25.58 35.34 -9.59
N VAL A 237 -24.85 35.43 -10.72
CA VAL A 237 -23.59 34.68 -10.91
C VAL A 237 -22.55 35.11 -9.86
N LEU A 238 -22.42 36.39 -9.60
CA LEU A 238 -21.54 36.93 -8.54
C LEU A 238 -21.92 36.40 -7.15
N ILE A 239 -23.21 36.36 -6.82
CA ILE A 239 -23.72 35.80 -5.57
C ILE A 239 -23.40 34.30 -5.49
N THR A 240 -23.56 33.55 -6.59
CA THR A 240 -23.22 32.12 -6.64
C THR A 240 -21.74 31.88 -6.37
N ILE A 241 -20.88 32.69 -7.00
CA ILE A 241 -19.40 32.63 -6.77
C ILE A 241 -19.10 32.94 -5.30
N ALA A 242 -19.74 33.95 -4.71
CA ALA A 242 -19.55 34.33 -3.32
C ALA A 242 -19.97 33.19 -2.34
N ILE A 243 -21.06 32.48 -2.63
CA ILE A 243 -21.51 31.31 -1.83
C ILE A 243 -20.49 30.19 -1.88
N VAL A 244 -19.98 29.83 -3.08
CA VAL A 244 -18.97 28.79 -3.23
C VAL A 244 -17.67 29.18 -2.52
N PHE A 245 -17.27 30.45 -2.66
CA PHE A 245 -16.07 30.96 -2.00
C PHE A 245 -16.21 30.98 -0.47
N ALA A 246 -17.36 31.34 0.07
CA ALA A 246 -17.65 31.24 1.49
C ALA A 246 -17.60 29.80 2.00
N GLY A 247 -18.11 28.84 1.22
CA GLY A 247 -17.99 27.41 1.52
C GLY A 247 -16.53 26.92 1.55
N LEU A 248 -15.72 27.37 0.60
CA LEU A 248 -14.28 27.08 0.55
C LEU A 248 -13.54 27.66 1.79
N LEU A 249 -13.86 28.89 2.15
CA LEU A 249 -13.26 29.55 3.32
C LEU A 249 -13.62 28.85 4.61
N LEU A 250 -14.87 28.44 4.78
CA LEU A 250 -15.33 27.66 5.94
C LEU A 250 -14.64 26.30 6.00
N ALA A 251 -14.56 25.59 4.87
CA ALA A 251 -13.85 24.30 4.79
C ALA A 251 -12.37 24.45 5.18
N TYR A 252 -11.72 25.50 4.71
CA TYR A 252 -10.33 25.81 5.07
C TYR A 252 -10.17 26.09 6.57
N LEU A 253 -11.05 26.90 7.15
CA LEU A 253 -11.02 27.22 8.58
C LEU A 253 -11.16 25.96 9.46
N ILE A 254 -12.02 25.01 9.08
CA ILE A 254 -12.21 23.77 9.83
C ILE A 254 -10.95 22.89 9.78
N ILE A 255 -10.21 22.89 8.69
CA ILE A 255 -8.98 22.11 8.58
C ILE A 255 -7.85 22.74 9.43
N VAL A 256 -7.77 24.06 9.47
CA VAL A 256 -6.69 24.80 10.15
C VAL A 256 -6.92 24.91 11.67
N LEU A 257 -8.16 25.12 12.10
CA LEU A 257 -8.55 25.17 13.52
C LEU A 257 -8.53 23.77 14.15
#